data_eb13f4d8a7d979ab7cfd3be385ba0357
#
_entry.id   eb13f4d8a7d979ab7cfd3be385ba0357
#
_cell.length_a   1.000
_cell.length_b   1.000
_cell.length_c   1.000
_cell.angle_alpha   90.00
_cell.angle_beta   90.00
_cell.angle_gamma   90.00
#
_symmetry.space_group_name_H-M   'P 1'
#
loop_
_entity.id
_entity.type
_entity.pdbx_description
1 polymer ?
#
loop_
_entity_poly.entity_id
_entity_poly.type
_entity_poly.pdbx_seq_one_letter_code
_entity_poly.pdbx_strand_id
1 'polypeptide(L)'
;MRFRRVSQQSTIKYFRTDGRRIEGRLLQAALDLLEGADIQFRRESRLDIALVKNLPIALVFLPAADIPTFVGEGRVSLGITGRDTVAEHEAGVIALRKEQAESGKSTPTEDDNEGGCEEVMDLLFGACKLQVQVPEKGPYVKPSDLIGKNIGTSFVHLAEDYFAALEAEAEAEAANGTKSKKLKTKIIELSGSVEAACALGVADGIVDLVGIYNPHDRMLCHSLSTESGETMKAAGLKPIDTVVSSTAVLIKSKNPTNLTMVNLIASRIRGVISKFNIFQVNHVLILSTAAQKHVLCLYNIERSKLAAATKITPGKRAPTVNALEGDGSWVAVSSMVEKKKIATVMDELTEVGAQDILVLEIGNTR
;
A
#
# COMPACT_ATOMS: atom_id res chain seq x y z
N MET A 1 -27.63 -28.26 -4.61
CA MET A 1 -27.49 -27.09 -5.50
C MET A 1 -26.26 -27.27 -6.38
N ARG A 2 -26.45 -27.36 -7.70
CA ARG A 2 -25.33 -27.59 -8.66
C ARG A 2 -24.58 -26.29 -8.88
N PHE A 3 -23.34 -26.24 -8.43
CA PHE A 3 -22.39 -25.19 -8.88
C PHE A 3 -22.18 -25.37 -10.38
N ARG A 4 -22.73 -24.47 -11.19
CA ARG A 4 -22.37 -24.38 -12.60
C ARG A 4 -20.88 -24.02 -12.67
N ARG A 5 -20.11 -24.79 -13.45
CA ARG A 5 -18.74 -24.47 -13.84
C ARG A 5 -18.69 -23.04 -14.38
N VAL A 6 -18.03 -22.17 -13.63
CA VAL A 6 -17.63 -20.86 -14.11
C VAL A 6 -16.48 -21.11 -15.09
N SER A 7 -16.79 -21.01 -16.38
CA SER A 7 -15.81 -21.10 -17.46
C SER A 7 -14.74 -20.03 -17.26
N GLN A 8 -13.48 -20.44 -17.28
CA GLN A 8 -12.22 -19.68 -17.44
C GLN A 8 -12.34 -18.14 -17.39
N GLN A 9 -12.71 -17.58 -16.26
CA GLN A 9 -12.58 -16.15 -15.99
C GLN A 9 -11.28 -15.93 -15.23
N SER A 10 -10.43 -15.06 -15.78
CA SER A 10 -9.17 -14.64 -15.17
C SER A 10 -9.46 -14.12 -13.76
N THR A 11 -9.06 -14.85 -12.74
CA THR A 11 -9.37 -14.51 -11.35
C THR A 11 -8.19 -13.80 -10.75
N ILE A 12 -8.36 -12.54 -10.40
CA ILE A 12 -7.40 -11.77 -9.61
C ILE A 12 -7.86 -11.85 -8.16
N LYS A 13 -6.97 -12.23 -7.24
CA LYS A 13 -7.31 -12.60 -5.87
C LYS A 13 -6.49 -11.78 -4.88
N TYR A 14 -7.14 -11.12 -3.91
CA TYR A 14 -6.50 -10.27 -2.92
C TYR A 14 -7.11 -10.36 -1.52
N PHE A 15 -6.28 -10.25 -0.49
CA PHE A 15 -6.47 -9.86 0.91
C PHE A 15 -7.31 -10.71 1.86
N ARG A 16 -6.71 -11.05 3.00
CA ARG A 16 -7.43 -11.27 4.25
C ARG A 16 -6.68 -10.70 5.45
N THR A 17 -7.50 -10.23 6.41
CA THR A 17 -7.19 -10.19 7.83
C THR A 17 -8.11 -11.18 8.55
N ASP A 18 -7.59 -11.82 9.61
CA ASP A 18 -8.29 -12.74 10.48
C ASP A 18 -9.69 -12.26 10.87
N GLY A 19 -10.63 -13.20 10.97
CA GLY A 19 -12.07 -12.97 11.22
C GLY A 19 -12.45 -12.46 12.61
N ARG A 20 -11.56 -11.78 13.33
CA ARG A 20 -11.82 -11.09 14.60
C ARG A 20 -11.12 -9.71 14.58
N ARG A 21 -11.87 -8.67 14.21
CA ARG A 21 -11.70 -7.25 14.57
C ARG A 21 -10.26 -6.67 14.64
N ILE A 22 -9.35 -7.06 13.76
CA ILE A 22 -8.15 -6.25 13.53
C ILE A 22 -8.08 -6.05 12.02
N GLU A 23 -8.46 -4.88 11.56
CA GLU A 23 -8.22 -4.43 10.20
C GLU A 23 -6.70 -4.39 10.02
N GLY A 24 -6.16 -5.28 9.20
CA GLY A 24 -4.72 -5.32 8.96
C GLY A 24 -4.24 -3.97 8.47
N ARG A 25 -3.07 -3.56 8.92
CA ARG A 25 -2.42 -2.26 8.63
C ARG A 25 -2.55 -1.78 7.17
N LEU A 26 -2.51 -2.70 6.22
CA LEU A 26 -2.54 -2.39 4.79
C LEU A 26 -3.94 -2.46 4.16
N LEU A 27 -4.94 -3.06 4.85
CA LEU A 27 -6.21 -3.38 4.23
C LEU A 27 -6.99 -2.15 3.78
N GLN A 28 -7.19 -1.17 4.68
CA GLN A 28 -8.00 0.01 4.33
C GLN A 28 -7.35 0.81 3.20
N ALA A 29 -6.05 1.08 3.28
CA ALA A 29 -5.32 1.80 2.23
C ALA A 29 -5.38 1.08 0.88
N ALA A 30 -5.30 -0.25 0.88
CA ALA A 30 -5.44 -1.04 -0.33
C ALA A 30 -6.86 -1.01 -0.90
N LEU A 31 -7.91 -1.01 -0.06
CA LEU A 31 -9.29 -0.85 -0.50
C LEU A 31 -9.52 0.53 -1.12
N ASP A 32 -9.03 1.59 -0.48
CA ASP A 32 -9.12 2.96 -0.98
C ASP A 32 -8.37 3.11 -2.32
N LEU A 33 -7.20 2.46 -2.45
CA LEU A 33 -6.43 2.41 -3.69
C LEU A 33 -7.21 1.73 -4.82
N LEU A 34 -7.85 0.59 -4.53
CA LEU A 34 -8.66 -0.15 -5.50
C LEU A 34 -9.90 0.65 -5.93
N GLU A 35 -10.55 1.33 -5.00
CA GLU A 35 -11.67 2.24 -5.29
C GLU A 35 -11.21 3.41 -6.16
N GLY A 36 -10.08 4.05 -5.83
CA GLY A 36 -9.46 5.09 -6.65
C GLY A 36 -9.08 4.64 -8.06
N ALA A 37 -8.78 3.35 -8.26
CA ALA A 37 -8.50 2.72 -9.53
C ALA A 37 -9.76 2.27 -10.30
N ASP A 38 -10.97 2.66 -9.83
CA ASP A 38 -12.26 2.25 -10.38
C ASP A 38 -12.41 0.72 -10.45
N ILE A 39 -12.02 0.03 -9.38
CA ILE A 39 -12.26 -1.41 -9.21
C ILE A 39 -13.45 -1.58 -8.27
N GLN A 40 -14.64 -1.69 -8.85
CA GLN A 40 -15.91 -1.68 -8.12
C GLN A 40 -16.28 -3.09 -7.65
N PHE A 41 -16.30 -3.30 -6.35
CA PHE A 41 -16.68 -4.59 -5.75
C PHE A 41 -17.57 -4.38 -4.52
N ARG A 42 -18.22 -5.47 -4.11
CA ARG A 42 -18.97 -5.52 -2.85
C ARG A 42 -18.44 -6.69 -2.04
N ARG A 43 -17.84 -6.38 -0.90
CA ARG A 43 -17.42 -7.39 0.08
C ARG A 43 -18.59 -7.73 0.99
N GLU A 44 -18.89 -9.01 1.11
CA GLU A 44 -19.78 -9.53 2.15
C GLU A 44 -18.95 -9.96 3.34
N SER A 45 -19.37 -9.60 4.55
CA SER A 45 -18.57 -9.71 5.79
C SER A 45 -18.12 -11.13 6.17
N ARG A 46 -18.60 -12.15 5.48
CA ARG A 46 -18.28 -13.56 5.73
C ARG A 46 -17.58 -14.25 4.56
N LEU A 47 -17.34 -13.54 3.47
CA LEU A 47 -16.72 -14.11 2.26
C LEU A 47 -15.31 -13.55 2.07
N ASP A 48 -14.39 -14.46 1.87
CA ASP A 48 -13.01 -14.13 1.49
C ASP A 48 -12.85 -13.87 -0.02
N ILE A 49 -13.96 -13.84 -0.76
CA ILE A 49 -13.99 -13.59 -2.21
C ILE A 49 -15.05 -12.54 -2.50
N ALA A 50 -14.67 -11.51 -3.26
CA ALA A 50 -15.57 -10.50 -3.80
C ALA A 50 -15.45 -10.42 -5.31
N LEU A 51 -16.59 -10.52 -6.02
CA LEU A 51 -16.62 -10.32 -7.46
C LEU A 51 -16.58 -8.83 -7.78
N VAL A 52 -15.75 -8.45 -8.74
CA VAL A 52 -15.70 -7.09 -9.26
C VAL A 52 -16.84 -6.90 -10.27
N LYS A 53 -17.54 -5.77 -10.19
CA LYS A 53 -18.75 -5.51 -10.98
C LYS A 53 -18.45 -5.05 -12.40
N ASN A 54 -17.40 -4.27 -12.55
CA ASN A 54 -17.03 -3.59 -13.80
C ASN A 54 -15.86 -4.24 -14.55
N LEU A 55 -15.29 -5.31 -14.02
CA LEU A 55 -14.20 -6.07 -14.64
C LEU A 55 -14.43 -7.57 -14.42
N PRO A 56 -14.01 -8.45 -15.35
CA PRO A 56 -14.17 -9.91 -15.25
C PRO A 56 -13.11 -10.52 -14.31
N ILE A 57 -13.04 -10.04 -13.07
CA ILE A 57 -12.06 -10.43 -12.06
C ILE A 57 -12.74 -10.65 -10.71
N ALA A 58 -12.06 -11.38 -9.83
CA ALA A 58 -12.45 -11.54 -8.43
C ALA A 58 -11.30 -11.10 -7.52
N LEU A 59 -11.66 -10.48 -6.41
CA LEU A 59 -10.75 -10.21 -5.30
C LEU A 59 -10.83 -11.37 -4.32
N VAL A 60 -9.69 -11.84 -3.83
CA VAL A 60 -9.63 -12.80 -2.72
C VAL A 60 -8.81 -12.18 -1.60
N PHE A 61 -9.35 -12.27 -0.39
CA PHE A 61 -8.75 -11.75 0.81
C PHE A 61 -7.95 -12.88 1.48
N LEU A 62 -6.64 -12.72 1.60
CA LEU A 62 -5.70 -13.70 2.16
C LEU A 62 -4.90 -13.08 3.29
N PRO A 63 -4.39 -13.88 4.26
CA PRO A 63 -3.32 -13.44 5.16
C PRO A 63 -2.15 -12.85 4.37
N ALA A 64 -1.54 -11.79 4.89
CA ALA A 64 -0.44 -11.11 4.17
C ALA A 64 0.70 -12.07 3.82
N ALA A 65 1.04 -12.99 4.74
CA ALA A 65 2.08 -13.99 4.54
C ALA A 65 1.80 -14.98 3.39
N ASP A 66 0.52 -15.26 3.11
CA ASP A 66 0.14 -16.22 2.07
C ASP A 66 0.15 -15.60 0.66
N ILE A 67 0.06 -14.27 0.56
CA ILE A 67 -0.07 -13.57 -0.73
C ILE A 67 1.12 -13.86 -1.67
N PRO A 68 2.39 -13.75 -1.24
CA PRO A 68 3.53 -14.06 -2.10
C PRO A 68 3.53 -15.50 -2.61
N THR A 69 3.14 -16.45 -1.77
CA THR A 69 3.04 -17.87 -2.14
C THR A 69 2.00 -18.07 -3.25
N PHE A 70 0.79 -17.54 -3.07
CA PHE A 70 -0.28 -17.71 -4.08
C PHE A 70 0.03 -16.99 -5.40
N VAL A 71 0.72 -15.85 -5.34
CA VAL A 71 1.17 -15.13 -6.53
C VAL A 71 2.33 -15.87 -7.20
N GLY A 72 3.30 -16.33 -6.42
CA GLY A 72 4.47 -17.06 -6.90
C GLY A 72 4.12 -18.39 -7.58
N GLU A 73 3.11 -19.11 -7.05
CA GLU A 73 2.58 -20.33 -7.66
C GLU A 73 1.68 -20.08 -8.90
N GLY A 74 1.45 -18.81 -9.28
CA GLY A 74 0.60 -18.47 -10.42
C GLY A 74 -0.90 -18.67 -10.19
N ARG A 75 -1.33 -19.04 -8.97
CA ARG A 75 -2.76 -19.17 -8.62
C ARG A 75 -3.47 -17.84 -8.57
N VAL A 76 -2.70 -16.78 -8.37
CA VAL A 76 -3.13 -15.40 -8.30
C VAL A 76 -2.23 -14.57 -9.20
N SER A 77 -2.82 -13.73 -10.05
CA SER A 77 -2.05 -12.97 -11.04
C SER A 77 -1.40 -11.72 -10.47
N LEU A 78 -2.01 -11.08 -9.45
CA LEU A 78 -1.53 -9.86 -8.80
C LEU A 78 -1.72 -9.95 -7.28
N GLY A 79 -0.86 -9.31 -6.48
CA GLY A 79 -0.96 -9.21 -5.02
C GLY A 79 -0.58 -7.82 -4.50
N ILE A 80 -1.23 -7.37 -3.43
CA ILE A 80 -0.80 -6.22 -2.63
C ILE A 80 -0.44 -6.75 -1.25
N THR A 81 0.81 -6.56 -0.84
CA THR A 81 1.32 -7.01 0.46
C THR A 81 2.50 -6.14 0.90
N GLY A 82 3.10 -6.41 2.05
CA GLY A 82 4.33 -5.75 2.47
C GLY A 82 5.54 -6.27 1.71
N ARG A 83 6.51 -5.40 1.39
CA ARG A 83 7.80 -5.81 0.81
C ARG A 83 8.58 -6.72 1.76
N ASP A 84 8.45 -6.51 3.07
CA ASP A 84 8.94 -7.40 4.14
C ASP A 84 8.43 -8.84 3.99
N THR A 85 7.13 -8.98 3.74
CA THR A 85 6.48 -10.27 3.55
C THR A 85 6.95 -10.98 2.26
N VAL A 86 7.17 -10.21 1.19
CA VAL A 86 7.75 -10.74 -0.05
C VAL A 86 9.18 -11.22 0.18
N ALA A 87 10.00 -10.42 0.87
CA ALA A 87 11.38 -10.77 1.18
C ALA A 87 11.48 -12.01 2.08
N GLU A 88 10.62 -12.14 3.08
CA GLU A 88 10.54 -13.33 3.93
C GLU A 88 10.22 -14.59 3.11
N HIS A 89 9.22 -14.50 2.23
CA HIS A 89 8.86 -15.60 1.34
C HIS A 89 10.00 -16.00 0.41
N GLU A 90 10.68 -15.03 -0.22
CA GLU A 90 11.82 -15.29 -1.11
C GLU A 90 12.99 -15.93 -0.37
N ALA A 91 13.31 -15.44 0.82
CA ALA A 91 14.35 -16.03 1.67
C ALA A 91 14.00 -17.49 2.04
N GLY A 92 12.73 -17.76 2.38
CA GLY A 92 12.25 -19.11 2.64
C GLY A 92 12.36 -20.05 1.44
N VAL A 93 12.02 -19.58 0.24
CA VAL A 93 12.19 -20.39 -1.00
C VAL A 93 13.67 -20.69 -1.26
N ILE A 94 14.56 -19.73 -1.02
CA ILE A 94 16.00 -19.93 -1.17
C ILE A 94 16.51 -20.95 -0.14
N ALA A 95 16.08 -20.87 1.12
CA ALA A 95 16.47 -21.80 2.18
C ALA A 95 16.03 -23.22 1.84
N LEU A 96 14.79 -23.44 1.43
CA LEU A 96 14.27 -24.75 1.01
C LEU A 96 15.05 -25.33 -0.16
N ARG A 97 15.43 -24.54 -1.15
CA ARG A 97 16.24 -24.99 -2.30
C ARG A 97 17.64 -25.43 -1.87
N LYS A 98 18.26 -24.71 -0.93
CA LYS A 98 19.56 -25.08 -0.37
C LYS A 98 19.51 -26.45 0.37
N GLU A 99 18.48 -26.64 1.20
CA GLU A 99 18.30 -27.92 1.92
C GLU A 99 18.05 -29.09 0.97
N GLN A 100 17.27 -28.89 -0.09
CA GLN A 100 17.01 -29.90 -1.12
C GLN A 100 18.28 -30.25 -1.88
N ALA A 101 19.10 -29.28 -2.24
CA ALA A 101 20.39 -29.48 -2.89
C ALA A 101 21.39 -30.26 -2.01
N GLU A 102 21.44 -29.96 -0.71
CA GLU A 102 22.31 -30.66 0.26
C GLU A 102 21.82 -32.08 0.55
N SER A 103 20.51 -32.34 0.47
CA SER A 103 19.94 -33.68 0.73
C SER A 103 20.02 -34.63 -0.47
N GLY A 104 20.51 -34.19 -1.63
CA GLY A 104 20.67 -35.01 -2.84
C GLY A 104 19.35 -35.47 -3.45
N LYS A 105 18.23 -34.89 -3.04
CA LYS A 105 16.88 -35.16 -3.54
C LYS A 105 16.50 -34.16 -4.62
N SER A 106 16.86 -34.49 -5.82
CA SER A 106 16.55 -33.79 -7.09
C SER A 106 17.52 -32.66 -7.48
N THR A 107 18.06 -32.77 -8.68
CA THR A 107 18.55 -31.63 -9.47
C THR A 107 17.35 -30.74 -9.79
N PRO A 108 17.42 -29.40 -9.58
CA PRO A 108 16.41 -28.50 -10.05
C PRO A 108 16.24 -28.69 -11.56
N THR A 109 15.09 -29.11 -12.01
CA THR A 109 14.75 -29.07 -13.43
C THR A 109 14.61 -27.61 -13.84
N GLU A 110 14.90 -27.24 -15.09
CA GLU A 110 14.74 -25.87 -15.58
C GLU A 110 13.31 -25.34 -15.37
N ASP A 111 12.32 -26.23 -15.26
CA ASP A 111 10.91 -25.93 -14.97
C ASP A 111 10.67 -25.40 -13.54
N ASP A 112 11.53 -25.74 -12.56
CA ASP A 112 11.42 -25.24 -11.18
C ASP A 112 11.81 -23.76 -11.03
N ASN A 113 12.35 -23.15 -12.09
CA ASN A 113 12.76 -21.74 -12.11
C ASN A 113 11.67 -20.79 -12.62
N GLU A 114 10.52 -21.32 -13.08
CA GLU A 114 9.44 -20.54 -13.66
C GLU A 114 8.47 -19.92 -12.63
N GLY A 115 8.46 -20.43 -11.39
CA GLY A 115 7.63 -19.88 -10.30
C GLY A 115 8.24 -18.62 -9.67
N GLY A 116 7.40 -17.83 -9.02
CA GLY A 116 7.82 -16.67 -8.24
C GLY A 116 6.97 -15.43 -8.52
N CYS A 117 7.16 -14.44 -7.68
CA CYS A 117 6.53 -13.13 -7.85
C CYS A 117 7.56 -12.08 -8.28
N GLU A 118 7.07 -11.00 -8.87
CA GLU A 118 7.84 -9.86 -9.31
C GLU A 118 7.19 -8.58 -8.78
N GLU A 119 7.96 -7.70 -8.17
CA GLU A 119 7.48 -6.39 -7.74
C GLU A 119 7.18 -5.52 -8.95
N VAL A 120 5.94 -5.04 -9.05
CA VAL A 120 5.49 -4.16 -10.14
C VAL A 120 5.71 -2.69 -9.78
N MET A 121 5.40 -2.32 -8.52
CA MET A 121 5.57 -0.96 -8.01
C MET A 121 5.43 -0.88 -6.49
N ASP A 122 6.07 0.13 -5.91
CA ASP A 122 5.82 0.60 -4.55
C ASP A 122 4.49 1.37 -4.51
N LEU A 123 3.68 1.09 -3.51
CA LEU A 123 2.37 1.72 -3.33
C LEU A 123 2.41 2.94 -2.42
N LEU A 124 3.59 3.25 -1.86
CA LEU A 124 3.91 4.44 -1.08
C LEU A 124 3.08 4.62 0.21
N PHE A 125 2.50 3.55 0.73
CA PHE A 125 1.82 3.55 2.02
C PHE A 125 2.26 2.37 2.89
N GLY A 126 1.84 2.37 4.16
CA GLY A 126 2.10 1.30 5.09
C GLY A 126 3.57 1.15 5.46
N ALA A 127 4.34 2.25 5.48
CA ALA A 127 5.74 2.24 5.84
C ALA A 127 5.97 1.62 7.22
N CYS A 128 6.95 0.72 7.33
CA CYS A 128 7.34 0.06 8.56
C CYS A 128 8.81 -0.33 8.55
N LYS A 129 9.30 -0.69 9.73
CA LYS A 129 10.63 -1.28 9.92
C LYS A 129 10.49 -2.61 10.64
N LEU A 130 11.15 -3.62 10.14
CA LEU A 130 11.40 -4.85 10.88
C LEU A 130 12.60 -4.58 11.78
N GLN A 131 12.41 -4.61 13.11
CA GLN A 131 13.40 -4.17 14.06
C GLN A 131 13.72 -5.25 15.07
N VAL A 132 15.00 -5.32 15.45
CA VAL A 132 15.45 -6.08 16.62
C VAL A 132 15.06 -5.29 17.86
N GLN A 133 14.28 -5.91 18.74
CA GLN A 133 13.75 -5.26 19.95
C GLN A 133 14.10 -6.11 21.18
N VAL A 134 14.40 -5.42 22.27
CA VAL A 134 14.78 -6.04 23.54
C VAL A 134 14.03 -5.36 24.71
N PRO A 135 13.90 -6.01 25.87
CA PRO A 135 13.34 -5.39 27.06
C PRO A 135 14.09 -4.10 27.41
N GLU A 136 13.34 -3.02 27.67
CA GLU A 136 13.90 -1.69 27.96
C GLU A 136 14.85 -1.72 29.18
N LYS A 137 14.46 -2.49 30.20
CA LYS A 137 15.24 -2.68 31.45
C LYS A 137 16.19 -3.89 31.38
N GLY A 138 16.37 -4.51 30.22
CA GLY A 138 17.23 -5.68 30.04
C GLY A 138 18.72 -5.32 29.89
N PRO A 139 19.60 -6.33 29.93
CA PRO A 139 21.04 -6.16 29.81
C PRO A 139 21.52 -5.92 28.37
N TYR A 140 20.65 -6.14 27.37
CA TYR A 140 21.01 -6.09 25.96
C TYR A 140 20.91 -4.66 25.41
N VAL A 141 21.98 -4.20 24.78
CA VAL A 141 22.10 -2.83 24.23
C VAL A 141 22.44 -2.86 22.74
N LYS A 142 23.21 -3.84 22.32
CA LYS A 142 23.65 -4.00 20.91
C LYS A 142 23.12 -5.31 20.35
N PRO A 143 22.92 -5.41 19.03
CA PRO A 143 22.54 -6.67 18.38
C PRO A 143 23.47 -7.83 18.68
N SER A 144 24.78 -7.56 18.78
CA SER A 144 25.81 -8.57 19.11
C SER A 144 25.60 -9.21 20.50
N ASP A 145 24.92 -8.54 21.43
CA ASP A 145 24.62 -9.12 22.76
C ASP A 145 23.60 -10.27 22.69
N LEU A 146 22.91 -10.37 21.57
CA LEU A 146 21.89 -11.39 21.29
C LEU A 146 22.44 -12.63 20.58
N ILE A 147 23.74 -12.67 20.22
CA ILE A 147 24.36 -13.83 19.62
C ILE A 147 24.28 -15.00 20.62
N GLY A 148 23.78 -16.15 20.14
CA GLY A 148 23.56 -17.33 20.96
C GLY A 148 22.33 -17.27 21.89
N LYS A 149 21.46 -16.27 21.76
CA LYS A 149 20.24 -16.12 22.54
C LYS A 149 19.01 -16.60 21.76
N ASN A 150 17.86 -16.60 22.44
CA ASN A 150 16.58 -16.96 21.82
C ASN A 150 15.92 -15.70 21.27
N ILE A 151 15.56 -15.71 19.99
CA ILE A 151 14.92 -14.59 19.30
C ILE A 151 13.55 -15.04 18.79
N GLY A 152 12.49 -14.37 19.25
CA GLY A 152 11.12 -14.63 18.80
C GLY A 152 10.75 -13.77 17.59
N THR A 153 10.15 -14.38 16.56
CA THR A 153 9.75 -13.62 15.36
C THR A 153 8.70 -14.37 14.53
N SER A 154 7.96 -13.65 13.71
CA SER A 154 7.17 -14.20 12.61
C SER A 154 7.88 -14.09 11.24
N PHE A 155 9.09 -13.52 11.21
CA PHE A 155 9.96 -13.34 10.04
C PHE A 155 11.23 -14.18 10.23
N VAL A 156 11.06 -15.51 10.16
CA VAL A 156 12.10 -16.48 10.54
C VAL A 156 13.33 -16.35 9.64
N HIS A 157 13.13 -16.34 8.33
CA HIS A 157 14.23 -16.35 7.37
C HIS A 157 15.00 -15.04 7.33
N LEU A 158 14.29 -13.90 7.40
CA LEU A 158 14.95 -12.60 7.50
C LEU A 158 15.73 -12.43 8.81
N ALA A 159 15.23 -13.00 9.91
CA ALA A 159 15.93 -13.00 11.18
C ALA A 159 17.15 -13.93 11.14
N GLU A 160 17.05 -15.12 10.54
CA GLU A 160 18.17 -16.04 10.34
C GLU A 160 19.27 -15.39 9.51
N ASP A 161 18.95 -14.79 8.38
CA ASP A 161 19.92 -14.11 7.52
C ASP A 161 20.60 -12.94 8.24
N TYR A 162 19.84 -12.14 9.00
CA TYR A 162 20.37 -11.03 9.79
C TYR A 162 21.36 -11.52 10.85
N PHE A 163 20.99 -12.50 11.68
CA PHE A 163 21.85 -13.01 12.75
C PHE A 163 23.03 -13.82 12.20
N ALA A 164 22.88 -14.49 11.05
CA ALA A 164 24.00 -15.16 10.39
C ALA A 164 25.05 -14.16 9.91
N ALA A 165 24.64 -13.03 9.35
CA ALA A 165 25.54 -11.95 8.97
C ALA A 165 26.26 -11.36 10.19
N LEU A 166 25.51 -11.09 11.27
CA LEU A 166 26.03 -10.54 12.52
C LEU A 166 27.04 -11.47 13.19
N GLU A 167 26.77 -12.78 13.20
CA GLU A 167 27.69 -13.79 13.73
C GLU A 167 28.98 -13.90 12.90
N ALA A 168 28.84 -13.81 11.56
CA ALA A 168 30.00 -13.84 10.67
C ALA A 168 30.91 -12.61 10.86
N GLU A 169 30.32 -11.42 11.06
CA GLU A 169 31.09 -10.22 11.39
C GLU A 169 31.82 -10.33 12.72
N ALA A 170 31.15 -10.81 13.78
CA ALA A 170 31.75 -11.01 15.09
C ALA A 170 32.90 -12.07 15.08
N GLU A 171 32.74 -13.12 14.28
CA GLU A 171 33.81 -14.14 14.09
C GLU A 171 35.01 -13.59 13.32
N ALA A 172 34.77 -12.73 12.33
CA ALA A 172 35.84 -12.08 11.58
C ALA A 172 36.65 -11.12 12.44
N GLU A 173 36.03 -10.40 13.34
CA GLU A 173 36.68 -9.49 14.31
C GLU A 173 37.52 -10.26 15.35
N ALA A 174 37.08 -11.45 15.76
CA ALA A 174 37.76 -12.27 16.77
C ALA A 174 39.06 -12.93 16.29
N ALA A 175 39.49 -12.74 15.05
CA ALA A 175 40.73 -13.25 14.43
C ALA A 175 40.94 -14.79 14.50
N ASN A 176 39.94 -15.56 14.94
CA ASN A 176 40.00 -17.04 15.03
C ASN A 176 39.10 -17.64 13.93
N GLY A 177 39.67 -17.80 12.76
CA GLY A 177 39.04 -18.18 11.50
C GLY A 177 38.41 -19.56 11.38
N THR A 178 37.60 -19.98 12.32
CA THR A 178 36.78 -21.19 12.15
C THR A 178 35.35 -20.76 11.89
N LYS A 179 34.96 -20.65 10.62
CA LYS A 179 33.58 -20.38 10.22
C LYS A 179 32.66 -21.48 10.73
N SER A 180 31.84 -21.16 11.73
CA SER A 180 30.77 -22.06 12.16
C SER A 180 29.73 -22.15 11.04
N LYS A 181 29.42 -23.34 10.56
CA LYS A 181 28.38 -23.58 9.54
C LYS A 181 26.97 -23.47 10.08
N LYS A 182 26.79 -23.38 11.40
CA LYS A 182 25.47 -23.38 12.05
C LYS A 182 25.29 -22.12 12.87
N LEU A 183 24.16 -21.50 12.69
CA LEU A 183 23.73 -20.34 13.47
C LEU A 183 23.74 -20.67 14.98
N LYS A 184 24.40 -19.85 15.80
CA LYS A 184 24.42 -19.98 17.25
C LYS A 184 23.17 -19.43 17.90
N THR A 185 22.64 -18.37 17.33
CA THR A 185 21.38 -17.70 17.75
C THR A 185 20.19 -18.58 17.39
N LYS A 186 19.31 -18.81 18.35
CA LYS A 186 18.13 -19.64 18.15
C LYS A 186 16.93 -18.79 17.75
N ILE A 187 16.46 -18.94 16.52
CA ILE A 187 15.25 -18.30 16.05
C ILE A 187 14.03 -19.16 16.44
N ILE A 188 13.02 -18.52 17.03
CA ILE A 188 11.79 -19.16 17.51
C ILE A 188 10.65 -18.55 16.70
N GLU A 189 10.02 -19.39 15.86
CA GLU A 189 8.86 -18.98 15.07
C GLU A 189 7.64 -18.73 15.95
N LEU A 190 7.02 -17.57 15.80
CA LEU A 190 5.81 -17.14 16.48
C LEU A 190 4.77 -16.65 15.46
N SER A 191 3.58 -17.21 15.51
CA SER A 191 2.51 -16.87 14.56
C SER A 191 1.70 -15.61 14.94
N GLY A 192 2.03 -14.94 16.04
CA GLY A 192 1.37 -13.73 16.55
C GLY A 192 1.79 -13.40 17.96
N SER A 193 1.44 -12.20 18.45
CA SER A 193 1.80 -11.68 19.78
C SER A 193 3.29 -11.78 20.09
N VAL A 194 4.11 -11.50 19.08
CA VAL A 194 5.58 -11.60 19.16
C VAL A 194 6.13 -10.71 20.29
N GLU A 195 5.52 -9.54 20.48
CA GLU A 195 5.87 -8.58 21.53
C GLU A 195 5.75 -9.14 22.96
N ALA A 196 4.90 -10.14 23.17
CA ALA A 196 4.76 -10.78 24.47
C ALA A 196 5.85 -11.81 24.80
N ALA A 197 6.62 -12.26 23.83
CA ALA A 197 7.59 -13.36 24.00
C ALA A 197 8.66 -13.05 25.05
N CYS A 198 9.14 -11.83 25.09
CA CYS A 198 10.13 -11.41 26.08
C CYS A 198 9.53 -11.38 27.50
N ALA A 199 8.33 -10.85 27.66
CA ALA A 199 7.65 -10.76 28.95
C ALA A 199 7.29 -12.14 29.51
N LEU A 200 7.02 -13.12 28.63
CA LEU A 200 6.75 -14.52 29.00
C LEU A 200 8.01 -15.36 29.18
N GLY A 201 9.20 -14.81 28.97
CA GLY A 201 10.47 -15.52 29.09
C GLY A 201 10.73 -16.57 28.00
N VAL A 202 10.01 -16.47 26.86
CA VAL A 202 10.18 -17.38 25.71
C VAL A 202 11.39 -16.95 24.88
N ALA A 203 11.65 -15.65 24.78
CA ALA A 203 12.75 -15.09 24.01
C ALA A 203 13.48 -14.01 24.79
N ASP A 204 14.79 -13.85 24.52
CA ASP A 204 15.65 -12.81 25.05
C ASP A 204 15.47 -11.48 24.30
N GLY A 205 15.14 -11.56 23.03
CA GLY A 205 14.80 -10.46 22.13
C GLY A 205 13.80 -10.91 21.07
N ILE A 206 13.27 -9.96 20.34
CA ILE A 206 12.34 -10.25 19.23
C ILE A 206 12.75 -9.49 17.96
N VAL A 207 12.32 -10.01 16.82
CA VAL A 207 12.36 -9.30 15.54
C VAL A 207 10.91 -9.12 15.10
N ASP A 208 10.45 -7.86 15.13
CA ASP A 208 9.05 -7.55 14.86
C ASP A 208 8.87 -6.21 14.13
N LEU A 209 7.71 -6.05 13.48
CA LEU A 209 7.37 -4.88 12.69
C LEU A 209 6.97 -3.70 13.58
N VAL A 210 7.56 -2.56 13.30
CA VAL A 210 7.15 -1.28 13.85
C VAL A 210 6.70 -0.38 12.72
N GLY A 211 5.43 0.00 12.72
CA GLY A 211 4.91 0.95 11.74
C GLY A 211 5.61 2.31 11.88
N ILE A 212 5.86 2.98 10.79
CA ILE A 212 6.37 4.35 10.78
C ILE A 212 5.16 5.26 10.57
N TYR A 213 4.92 6.15 11.54
CA TYR A 213 3.93 7.20 11.35
C TYR A 213 4.37 8.11 10.21
N ASN A 214 3.66 8.06 9.11
CA ASN A 214 3.83 9.01 8.03
C ASN A 214 2.60 9.92 8.00
N PRO A 215 2.73 11.24 8.26
CA PRO A 215 1.60 12.17 8.19
C PRO A 215 0.87 12.15 6.85
N HIS A 216 1.54 11.65 5.80
CA HIS A 216 1.00 11.55 4.45
C HIS A 216 0.07 10.34 4.24
N ASP A 217 0.15 9.29 5.09
CA ASP A 217 -0.78 8.14 5.05
C ASP A 217 -2.22 8.54 5.39
N ARG A 218 -2.41 9.68 6.07
CA ARG A 218 -3.75 10.27 6.36
C ARG A 218 -4.56 10.57 5.11
N MET A 219 -3.93 10.70 3.97
CA MET A 219 -4.60 11.09 2.74
C MET A 219 -5.20 9.89 2.00
N LEU A 220 -4.66 8.70 2.26
CA LEU A 220 -5.16 7.42 1.76
C LEU A 220 -6.13 6.75 2.73
N CYS A 221 -5.99 6.99 4.03
CA CYS A 221 -6.81 6.36 5.05
C CYS A 221 -7.42 7.41 5.99
N HIS A 222 -8.75 7.50 6.04
CA HIS A 222 -9.46 8.34 7.01
C HIS A 222 -9.36 7.79 8.44
N SER A 223 -8.93 6.54 8.62
CA SER A 223 -8.72 5.89 9.92
C SER A 223 -7.25 5.54 10.10
N LEU A 224 -6.51 6.38 10.78
CA LEU A 224 -5.18 6.03 11.28
C LEU A 224 -5.33 5.44 12.67
N SER A 225 -5.02 4.14 12.77
CA SER A 225 -4.57 3.59 14.02
C SER A 225 -3.17 4.16 14.31
N THR A 226 -3.06 4.90 15.40
CA THR A 226 -1.83 5.46 15.97
C THR A 226 -0.93 4.37 16.58
N GLU A 227 -1.05 3.12 16.15
CA GLU A 227 -0.47 1.95 16.83
C GLU A 227 1.01 1.70 16.54
N SER A 228 1.66 2.54 15.73
CA SER A 228 3.06 2.36 15.41
C SER A 228 3.97 2.72 16.57
N GLY A 229 4.60 1.70 17.16
CA GLY A 229 5.53 1.82 18.27
C GLY A 229 4.87 1.90 19.66
N GLU A 230 3.55 2.08 19.78
CA GLU A 230 2.84 2.04 21.06
C GLU A 230 2.76 0.62 21.63
N THR A 231 2.51 -0.38 20.79
CA THR A 231 2.51 -1.80 21.18
C THR A 231 3.87 -2.21 21.73
N MET A 232 4.96 -1.84 21.04
CA MET A 232 6.32 -2.08 21.49
C MET A 232 6.58 -1.43 22.85
N LYS A 233 6.22 -0.16 23.01
CA LYS A 233 6.39 0.59 24.29
C LYS A 233 5.51 0.02 25.38
N ALA A 234 4.26 -0.35 25.08
CA ALA A 234 3.35 -0.98 26.03
C ALA A 234 3.87 -2.33 26.52
N ALA A 235 4.58 -3.07 25.65
CA ALA A 235 5.27 -4.30 26.02
C ALA A 235 6.61 -4.08 26.77
N GLY A 236 7.02 -2.81 27.00
CA GLY A 236 8.28 -2.47 27.66
C GLY A 236 9.51 -2.81 26.84
N LEU A 237 9.41 -2.74 25.52
CA LEU A 237 10.48 -3.05 24.58
C LEU A 237 11.07 -1.77 23.99
N LYS A 238 12.35 -1.84 23.60
CA LYS A 238 13.07 -0.79 22.85
C LYS A 238 13.72 -1.39 21.61
N PRO A 239 13.75 -0.67 20.48
CA PRO A 239 14.46 -1.11 19.29
C PRO A 239 15.98 -0.87 19.49
N ILE A 240 16.78 -1.80 19.03
CA ILE A 240 18.25 -1.68 19.05
C ILE A 240 18.87 -1.73 17.66
N ASP A 241 18.14 -2.26 16.65
CA ASP A 241 18.57 -2.22 15.27
C ASP A 241 17.40 -2.40 14.30
N THR A 242 17.65 -2.16 13.02
CA THR A 242 16.68 -2.32 11.93
C THR A 242 17.16 -3.36 10.93
N VAL A 243 16.42 -4.45 10.80
CA VAL A 243 16.70 -5.54 9.85
C VAL A 243 16.34 -5.09 8.41
N VAL A 244 15.13 -4.59 8.21
CA VAL A 244 14.65 -4.11 6.92
C VAL A 244 13.64 -2.98 7.07
N SER A 245 13.62 -2.05 6.11
CA SER A 245 12.56 -1.05 5.95
C SER A 245 11.65 -1.46 4.80
N SER A 246 10.34 -1.37 5.01
CA SER A 246 9.33 -1.90 4.10
C SER A 246 8.18 -0.92 3.88
N THR A 247 7.53 -1.08 2.73
CA THR A 247 6.29 -0.40 2.34
C THR A 247 5.35 -1.43 1.71
N ALA A 248 4.10 -1.07 1.47
CA ALA A 248 3.20 -1.87 0.66
C ALA A 248 3.64 -1.87 -0.80
N VAL A 249 3.60 -3.03 -1.44
CA VAL A 249 3.98 -3.22 -2.84
C VAL A 249 2.89 -3.96 -3.61
N LEU A 250 2.79 -3.65 -4.92
CA LEU A 250 2.06 -4.46 -5.88
C LEU A 250 3.01 -5.47 -6.47
N ILE A 251 2.69 -6.75 -6.31
CA ILE A 251 3.43 -7.87 -6.90
C ILE A 251 2.59 -8.55 -7.97
N LYS A 252 3.23 -9.15 -8.96
CA LYS A 252 2.59 -10.00 -9.97
C LYS A 252 3.25 -11.37 -10.02
N SER A 253 2.49 -12.36 -10.49
CA SER A 253 3.06 -13.65 -10.89
C SER A 253 3.99 -13.47 -12.09
N LYS A 254 5.08 -14.22 -12.16
CA LYS A 254 5.93 -14.28 -13.36
C LYS A 254 5.16 -14.85 -14.55
N ASN A 255 4.22 -15.76 -14.29
CA ASN A 255 3.38 -16.42 -15.31
C ASN A 255 1.88 -16.13 -15.09
N PRO A 256 1.43 -14.88 -15.29
CA PRO A 256 0.04 -14.52 -15.04
C PRO A 256 -0.88 -15.10 -16.13
N THR A 257 -2.03 -15.62 -15.73
CA THR A 257 -3.02 -16.21 -16.65
C THR A 257 -3.56 -15.21 -17.69
N ASN A 258 -3.62 -13.91 -17.36
CA ASN A 258 -4.10 -12.86 -18.25
C ASN A 258 -3.25 -11.59 -18.09
N LEU A 259 -2.18 -11.50 -18.85
CA LEU A 259 -1.23 -10.38 -18.81
C LEU A 259 -1.90 -9.04 -19.19
N THR A 260 -2.85 -9.03 -20.12
CA THR A 260 -3.55 -7.81 -20.52
C THR A 260 -4.34 -7.22 -19.36
N MET A 261 -5.06 -8.05 -18.61
CA MET A 261 -5.81 -7.61 -17.42
C MET A 261 -4.87 -7.16 -16.29
N VAL A 262 -3.77 -7.87 -16.06
CA VAL A 262 -2.74 -7.50 -15.10
C VAL A 262 -2.18 -6.11 -15.42
N ASN A 263 -1.81 -5.86 -16.67
CA ASN A 263 -1.28 -4.57 -17.12
C ASN A 263 -2.31 -3.44 -17.01
N LEU A 264 -3.59 -3.71 -17.32
CA LEU A 264 -4.68 -2.75 -17.17
C LEU A 264 -4.82 -2.31 -15.70
N ILE A 265 -4.87 -3.27 -14.77
CA ILE A 265 -5.03 -2.97 -13.35
C ILE A 265 -3.80 -2.27 -12.80
N ALA A 266 -2.59 -2.75 -13.13
CA ALA A 266 -1.34 -2.10 -12.73
C ALA A 266 -1.26 -0.65 -13.26
N SER A 267 -1.73 -0.40 -14.49
CA SER A 267 -1.79 0.94 -15.06
C SER A 267 -2.77 1.86 -14.32
N ARG A 268 -3.97 1.35 -13.97
CA ARG A 268 -4.95 2.11 -13.18
C ARG A 268 -4.41 2.46 -11.79
N ILE A 269 -3.82 1.48 -11.09
CA ILE A 269 -3.18 1.68 -9.79
C ILE A 269 -2.04 2.69 -9.90
N ARG A 270 -1.18 2.58 -10.93
CA ARG A 270 -0.11 3.56 -11.18
C ARG A 270 -0.65 4.98 -11.38
N GLY A 271 -1.77 5.13 -12.07
CA GLY A 271 -2.46 6.42 -12.23
C GLY A 271 -2.87 7.03 -10.90
N VAL A 272 -3.40 6.22 -9.97
CA VAL A 272 -3.75 6.66 -8.61
C VAL A 272 -2.50 7.06 -7.84
N ILE A 273 -1.46 6.19 -7.81
CA ILE A 273 -0.19 6.46 -7.11
C ILE A 273 0.52 7.70 -7.69
N SER A 274 0.53 7.87 -9.01
CA SER A 274 1.12 9.07 -9.65
C SER A 274 0.40 10.35 -9.25
N LYS A 275 -0.93 10.30 -9.09
CA LYS A 275 -1.72 11.42 -8.57
C LYS A 275 -1.29 11.77 -7.13
N PHE A 276 -1.06 10.77 -6.28
CA PHE A 276 -0.56 10.96 -4.91
C PHE A 276 0.87 11.51 -4.90
N ASN A 277 1.78 10.99 -5.74
CA ASN A 277 3.16 11.48 -5.85
C ASN A 277 3.20 12.95 -6.28
N ILE A 278 2.41 13.34 -7.27
CA ILE A 278 2.30 14.74 -7.70
C ILE A 278 1.79 15.59 -6.54
N PHE A 279 0.90 15.06 -5.72
CA PHE A 279 0.38 15.74 -4.54
C PHE A 279 1.44 15.88 -3.43
N GLN A 280 2.27 14.85 -3.20
CA GLN A 280 3.36 14.86 -2.22
C GLN A 280 4.50 15.81 -2.62
N VAL A 281 5.00 15.70 -3.85
CA VAL A 281 6.07 16.57 -4.36
C VAL A 281 5.59 18.02 -4.41
N ASN A 282 4.32 18.25 -4.74
CA ASN A 282 3.74 19.58 -4.79
C ASN A 282 3.43 20.17 -3.39
N HIS A 283 3.26 19.34 -2.35
CA HIS A 283 3.06 19.85 -0.99
C HIS A 283 4.33 20.43 -0.36
N VAL A 284 5.51 19.98 -0.81
CA VAL A 284 6.81 20.54 -0.38
C VAL A 284 7.26 21.69 -1.25
N LEU A 285 6.93 21.71 -2.55
CA LEU A 285 7.41 22.70 -3.52
C LEU A 285 6.34 23.60 -4.14
N ILE A 286 5.05 23.20 -4.11
CA ILE A 286 4.00 23.97 -4.77
C ILE A 286 2.74 23.98 -3.88
N LEU A 287 2.64 24.96 -3.04
CA LEU A 287 1.39 25.50 -2.49
C LEU A 287 0.42 25.98 -3.59
N SER A 288 0.50 25.46 -4.82
CA SER A 288 -0.31 25.97 -5.91
C SER A 288 -0.43 25.06 -7.14
N THR A 289 -1.08 23.92 -7.03
CA THR A 289 -1.67 23.37 -8.25
C THR A 289 -2.92 24.19 -8.62
N ALA A 290 -3.11 24.45 -9.90
CA ALA A 290 -4.27 25.19 -10.37
C ALA A 290 -5.61 24.56 -9.91
N ALA A 291 -5.64 23.22 -9.73
CA ALA A 291 -6.79 22.48 -9.22
C ALA A 291 -7.14 22.79 -7.76
N GLN A 292 -6.14 23.02 -6.89
CA GLN A 292 -6.39 23.37 -5.49
C GLN A 292 -6.75 24.83 -5.27
N LYS A 293 -6.25 25.70 -6.14
CA LYS A 293 -6.51 27.14 -6.08
C LYS A 293 -7.78 27.56 -6.78
N HIS A 294 -8.31 26.73 -7.65
CA HIS A 294 -9.43 27.08 -8.50
C HIS A 294 -10.58 26.07 -8.35
N VAL A 295 -11.78 26.56 -8.56
CA VAL A 295 -13.01 25.80 -8.69
C VAL A 295 -13.60 26.06 -10.06
N LEU A 296 -14.43 25.16 -10.55
CA LEU A 296 -15.22 25.39 -11.76
C LEU A 296 -16.55 25.99 -11.36
N CYS A 297 -16.78 27.24 -11.76
CA CYS A 297 -18.03 27.94 -11.57
C CYS A 297 -18.86 27.82 -12.85
N LEU A 298 -20.07 27.29 -12.71
CA LEU A 298 -21.05 27.14 -13.77
C LEU A 298 -22.24 28.06 -13.43
N TYR A 299 -22.78 28.76 -14.39
CA TYR A 299 -23.98 29.58 -14.19
C TYR A 299 -24.70 29.85 -15.51
N ASN A 300 -25.96 30.17 -15.42
CA ASN A 300 -26.81 30.60 -16.54
C ASN A 300 -26.99 32.10 -16.48
N ILE A 301 -26.92 32.77 -17.63
CA ILE A 301 -27.13 34.22 -17.71
C ILE A 301 -27.78 34.63 -19.03
N GLU A 302 -28.53 35.72 -19.01
CA GLU A 302 -29.01 36.32 -20.23
C GLU A 302 -27.86 36.79 -21.12
N ARG A 303 -27.97 36.55 -22.43
CA ARG A 303 -26.95 36.94 -23.41
C ARG A 303 -26.61 38.43 -23.40
N SER A 304 -27.60 39.28 -23.08
CA SER A 304 -27.46 40.72 -22.92
C SER A 304 -26.48 41.12 -21.81
N LYS A 305 -26.39 40.31 -20.76
CA LYS A 305 -25.57 40.54 -19.57
C LYS A 305 -24.25 39.74 -19.56
N LEU A 306 -24.03 38.91 -20.58
CA LEU A 306 -22.85 38.01 -20.68
C LEU A 306 -21.51 38.79 -20.57
N ALA A 307 -21.44 39.98 -21.20
CA ALA A 307 -20.20 40.77 -21.15
C ALA A 307 -19.84 41.27 -19.74
N ALA A 308 -20.83 41.53 -18.89
CA ALA A 308 -20.63 41.88 -17.49
C ALA A 308 -20.20 40.66 -16.66
N ALA A 309 -20.87 39.53 -16.83
CA ALA A 309 -20.55 38.30 -16.10
C ALA A 309 -19.18 37.76 -16.45
N THR A 310 -18.75 37.78 -17.69
CA THR A 310 -17.42 37.31 -18.11
C THR A 310 -16.27 38.19 -17.59
N LYS A 311 -16.53 39.46 -17.23
CA LYS A 311 -15.54 40.31 -16.52
C LYS A 311 -15.34 39.83 -15.07
N ILE A 312 -16.40 39.37 -14.42
CA ILE A 312 -16.33 38.77 -13.05
C ILE A 312 -15.61 37.44 -13.10
N THR A 313 -15.85 36.61 -14.11
CA THR A 313 -15.31 35.28 -14.28
C THR A 313 -14.49 35.12 -15.58
N PRO A 314 -13.33 35.77 -15.71
CA PRO A 314 -12.54 35.75 -16.94
C PRO A 314 -11.88 34.38 -17.25
N GLY A 315 -11.85 33.49 -16.26
CA GLY A 315 -11.17 32.20 -16.39
C GLY A 315 -9.66 32.32 -16.54
N LYS A 316 -8.96 31.22 -16.81
CA LYS A 316 -7.50 31.24 -17.10
C LYS A 316 -7.16 31.81 -18.48
N ARG A 317 -7.98 31.56 -19.47
CA ARG A 317 -7.83 32.07 -20.84
C ARG A 317 -9.10 32.81 -21.28
N ALA A 318 -10.23 32.11 -21.19
CA ALA A 318 -11.57 32.62 -21.45
C ALA A 318 -12.60 31.67 -20.84
N PRO A 319 -13.81 32.16 -20.46
CA PRO A 319 -14.90 31.29 -20.07
C PRO A 319 -15.44 30.54 -21.29
N THR A 320 -15.92 29.31 -21.06
CA THR A 320 -16.69 28.57 -22.06
C THR A 320 -18.15 29.03 -22.03
N VAL A 321 -18.70 29.37 -23.17
CA VAL A 321 -20.07 29.82 -23.30
C VAL A 321 -20.83 28.90 -24.24
N ASN A 322 -21.91 28.29 -23.76
CA ASN A 322 -22.80 27.41 -24.53
C ASN A 322 -24.21 28.04 -24.61
N ALA A 323 -24.85 27.98 -25.78
CA ALA A 323 -26.24 28.36 -25.90
C ALA A 323 -27.13 27.34 -25.17
N LEU A 324 -28.11 27.81 -24.44
CA LEU A 324 -29.18 26.96 -23.90
C LEU A 324 -30.24 26.71 -24.96
N GLU A 325 -30.88 25.53 -24.91
CA GLU A 325 -32.03 25.24 -25.75
C GLU A 325 -33.20 26.16 -25.34
N GLY A 326 -33.79 26.79 -26.32
CA GLY A 326 -34.92 27.74 -26.13
C GLY A 326 -34.88 28.86 -27.14
N ASP A 327 -35.30 30.05 -26.75
CA ASP A 327 -35.37 31.25 -27.59
C ASP A 327 -34.00 31.91 -27.87
N GLY A 328 -32.92 31.32 -27.36
CA GLY A 328 -31.55 31.80 -27.54
C GLY A 328 -31.16 33.01 -26.67
N SER A 329 -32.07 33.46 -25.80
CA SER A 329 -31.84 34.60 -24.90
C SER A 329 -30.88 34.30 -23.75
N TRP A 330 -30.74 33.00 -23.37
CA TRP A 330 -29.91 32.54 -22.27
C TRP A 330 -28.70 31.72 -22.72
N VAL A 331 -27.63 31.83 -21.95
CA VAL A 331 -26.39 31.06 -22.15
C VAL A 331 -25.90 30.46 -20.83
N ALA A 332 -25.35 29.27 -20.94
CA ALA A 332 -24.61 28.63 -19.85
C ALA A 332 -23.14 29.02 -19.96
N VAL A 333 -22.55 29.44 -18.84
CA VAL A 333 -21.15 29.85 -18.76
C VAL A 333 -20.43 28.92 -17.79
N SER A 334 -19.21 28.46 -18.19
CA SER A 334 -18.33 27.68 -17.37
C SER A 334 -16.97 28.38 -17.30
N SER A 335 -16.50 28.68 -16.09
CA SER A 335 -15.26 29.42 -15.89
C SER A 335 -14.48 28.91 -14.66
N MET A 336 -13.16 28.93 -14.74
CA MET A 336 -12.29 28.68 -13.60
C MET A 336 -12.17 29.94 -12.75
N VAL A 337 -12.47 29.79 -11.44
CA VAL A 337 -12.43 30.88 -10.46
C VAL A 337 -11.50 30.48 -9.30
N GLU A 338 -10.77 31.43 -8.74
CA GLU A 338 -9.97 31.19 -7.53
C GLU A 338 -10.87 30.78 -6.34
N LYS A 339 -10.58 29.64 -5.71
CA LYS A 339 -11.35 29.11 -4.58
C LYS A 339 -11.52 30.13 -3.44
N LYS A 340 -10.50 30.97 -3.22
CA LYS A 340 -10.56 32.01 -2.17
C LYS A 340 -11.53 33.14 -2.45
N LYS A 341 -11.87 33.38 -3.71
CA LYS A 341 -12.74 34.48 -4.16
C LYS A 341 -14.15 34.02 -4.53
N ILE A 342 -14.42 32.71 -4.46
CA ILE A 342 -15.65 32.14 -5.01
C ILE A 342 -16.90 32.73 -4.37
N ALA A 343 -16.91 32.98 -3.06
CA ALA A 343 -18.05 33.58 -2.38
C ALA A 343 -18.38 35.00 -2.95
N THR A 344 -17.37 35.86 -3.04
CA THR A 344 -17.52 37.21 -3.61
C THR A 344 -17.96 37.14 -5.07
N VAL A 345 -17.37 36.22 -5.85
CA VAL A 345 -17.72 36.02 -7.27
C VAL A 345 -19.19 35.57 -7.42
N MET A 346 -19.69 34.71 -6.53
CA MET A 346 -21.10 34.26 -6.55
C MET A 346 -22.03 35.42 -6.23
N ASP A 347 -21.67 36.28 -5.27
CA ASP A 347 -22.46 37.47 -4.93
C ASP A 347 -22.54 38.45 -6.12
N GLU A 348 -21.37 38.76 -6.71
CA GLU A 348 -21.28 39.65 -7.90
C GLU A 348 -22.04 39.09 -9.11
N LEU A 349 -21.99 37.76 -9.34
CA LEU A 349 -22.73 37.10 -10.40
C LEU A 349 -24.26 37.20 -10.17
N THR A 350 -24.69 37.06 -8.92
CA THR A 350 -26.09 37.18 -8.54
C THR A 350 -26.60 38.62 -8.79
N GLU A 351 -25.79 39.63 -8.45
CA GLU A 351 -26.12 41.04 -8.70
C GLU A 351 -26.27 41.35 -10.19
N VAL A 352 -25.48 40.76 -11.07
CA VAL A 352 -25.59 40.89 -12.53
C VAL A 352 -26.78 40.10 -13.09
N GLY A 353 -27.39 39.23 -12.28
CA GLY A 353 -28.58 38.45 -12.65
C GLY A 353 -28.26 37.07 -13.22
N ALA A 354 -27.11 36.46 -12.84
CA ALA A 354 -26.83 35.05 -13.09
C ALA A 354 -27.76 34.16 -12.24
N GLN A 355 -28.15 33.03 -12.82
CA GLN A 355 -28.99 32.02 -12.18
C GLN A 355 -28.30 30.67 -12.19
N ASP A 356 -28.79 29.73 -11.38
CA ASP A 356 -28.28 28.35 -11.30
C ASP A 356 -26.76 28.28 -11.10
N ILE A 357 -26.22 29.09 -10.18
CA ILE A 357 -24.80 29.18 -9.93
C ILE A 357 -24.35 27.91 -9.19
N LEU A 358 -23.55 27.09 -9.85
CA LEU A 358 -22.97 25.85 -9.32
C LEU A 358 -21.45 25.96 -9.20
N VAL A 359 -20.90 25.46 -8.09
CA VAL A 359 -19.45 25.42 -7.86
C VAL A 359 -19.01 23.98 -7.72
N LEU A 360 -18.15 23.56 -8.62
CA LEU A 360 -17.60 22.21 -8.64
C LEU A 360 -16.11 22.22 -8.27
N GLU A 361 -15.71 21.33 -7.39
CA GLU A 361 -14.28 21.13 -7.11
C GLU A 361 -13.59 20.47 -8.29
N ILE A 362 -12.41 21.00 -8.65
CA ILE A 362 -11.61 20.46 -9.75
C ILE A 362 -10.73 19.36 -9.17
N GLY A 363 -11.05 18.11 -9.45
CA GLY A 363 -10.28 16.96 -8.98
C GLY A 363 -8.89 16.87 -9.60
N ASN A 364 -8.69 17.39 -10.84
CA ASN A 364 -7.39 17.37 -11.52
C ASN A 364 -7.34 18.42 -12.65
N THR A 365 -6.17 19.05 -12.86
CA THR A 365 -5.87 19.89 -14.03
C THR A 365 -4.48 19.58 -14.55
N ARG A 366 -4.29 19.64 -15.87
CA ARG A 366 -2.99 19.54 -16.53
C ARG A 366 -2.55 20.90 -17.05
#